data_64daa7e0b16be2f6c31848bdba3c41ae
#
_entry.id   64daa7e0b16be2f6c31848bdba3c41ae
#
_cell.length_a   1.000
_cell.length_b   1.000
_cell.length_c   1.000
_cell.angle_alpha   90.00
_cell.angle_beta   90.00
_cell.angle_gamma   90.00
#
_symmetry.space_group_name_H-M   'P 1'
#
loop_
_entity.id
_entity.type
_entity.pdbx_description
1 polymer ?
#
loop_
_entity_poly.entity_id
_entity_poly.type
_entity_poly.pdbx_seq_one_letter_code
_entity_poly.pdbx_strand_id
1 'polypeptide(L)'
;MDEIRNQNLQQEPEAVQQAEIWKARIMEATRILEKYKQGKKNLETRLIENEQYWKLNHWAQFEAKTMNKNDPRPTSAWLFNSINNKHADAMDNYPEPNVLPREESDKSTASKLSDIIPVVLENNEFEATYSDAWWDKLKGGTAAYGVFWNKTLLNGLGD
;
A
#
# COMPACT_ATOMS: atom_id res chain seq x y z
N MET A 1 -14.51 32.37 -42.04
CA MET A 1 -14.19 30.91 -42.17
C MET A 1 -12.71 30.59 -42.16
N ASP A 2 -11.87 31.50 -42.65
CA ASP A 2 -10.40 31.27 -42.71
C ASP A 2 -9.65 31.38 -41.38
N GLU A 3 -10.16 32.18 -40.44
CA GLU A 3 -9.54 32.32 -39.12
C GLU A 3 -9.68 31.03 -38.24
N ILE A 4 -10.80 30.35 -38.32
CA ILE A 4 -11.05 29.07 -37.62
C ILE A 4 -10.16 27.95 -38.18
N ARG A 5 -9.93 27.99 -39.50
CA ARG A 5 -9.05 27.03 -40.19
C ARG A 5 -7.57 27.22 -39.81
N ASN A 6 -7.14 28.47 -39.65
CA ASN A 6 -5.76 28.79 -39.23
C ASN A 6 -5.50 28.44 -37.76
N GLN A 7 -6.48 28.56 -36.87
CA GLN A 7 -6.35 28.16 -35.47
C GLN A 7 -6.20 26.63 -35.32
N ASN A 8 -6.91 25.84 -36.13
CA ASN A 8 -6.76 24.40 -36.11
C ASN A 8 -5.42 23.89 -36.65
N LEU A 9 -4.82 24.59 -37.61
CA LEU A 9 -3.51 24.23 -38.18
C LEU A 9 -2.33 24.55 -37.22
N GLN A 10 -2.52 25.44 -36.26
CA GLN A 10 -1.49 25.77 -35.24
C GLN A 10 -1.60 24.85 -33.99
N GLN A 11 -2.76 24.27 -33.71
CA GLN A 11 -2.98 23.36 -32.59
C GLN A 11 -2.50 21.92 -32.84
N GLU A 12 -2.46 21.44 -34.09
CA GLU A 12 -1.96 20.11 -34.42
C GLU A 12 -0.49 19.89 -34.04
N PRO A 13 0.47 20.79 -34.34
CA PRO A 13 1.87 20.58 -33.96
C PRO A 13 2.10 20.60 -32.44
N GLU A 14 1.36 21.40 -31.68
CA GLU A 14 1.45 21.43 -30.22
C GLU A 14 0.91 20.13 -29.58
N ALA A 15 -0.19 19.59 -30.08
CA ALA A 15 -0.76 18.34 -29.61
C ALA A 15 0.18 17.14 -29.87
N VAL A 16 0.81 17.10 -31.05
CA VAL A 16 1.79 16.06 -31.41
C VAL A 16 3.03 16.17 -30.51
N GLN A 17 3.55 17.37 -30.30
CA GLN A 17 4.70 17.58 -29.41
C GLN A 17 4.39 17.20 -27.96
N GLN A 18 3.20 17.51 -27.49
CA GLN A 18 2.74 17.11 -26.15
C GLN A 18 2.63 15.58 -26.02
N ALA A 19 2.12 14.90 -27.05
CA ALA A 19 2.04 13.45 -27.10
C ALA A 19 3.41 12.76 -27.04
N GLU A 20 4.40 13.32 -27.75
CA GLU A 20 5.78 12.81 -27.71
C GLU A 20 6.42 12.99 -26.32
N ILE A 21 6.20 14.14 -25.67
CA ILE A 21 6.66 14.39 -24.30
C ILE A 21 6.05 13.36 -23.34
N TRP A 22 4.75 13.09 -23.43
CA TRP A 22 4.09 12.08 -22.61
C TRP A 22 4.63 10.67 -22.88
N LYS A 23 4.84 10.33 -24.14
CA LYS A 23 5.43 9.04 -24.53
C LYS A 23 6.82 8.84 -23.93
N ALA A 24 7.67 9.86 -24.00
CA ALA A 24 9.00 9.84 -23.39
C ALA A 24 8.94 9.67 -21.86
N ARG A 25 8.02 10.37 -21.18
CA ARG A 25 7.81 10.23 -19.73
C ARG A 25 7.33 8.83 -19.34
N ILE A 26 6.41 8.26 -20.11
CA ILE A 26 5.92 6.89 -19.88
C ILE A 26 7.06 5.87 -20.06
N MET A 27 7.86 6.01 -21.11
CA MET A 27 9.01 5.13 -21.34
C MET A 27 10.03 5.21 -20.19
N GLU A 28 10.34 6.40 -19.71
CA GLU A 28 11.26 6.56 -18.58
C GLU A 28 10.67 6.01 -17.28
N ALA A 29 9.39 6.26 -17.01
CA ALA A 29 8.70 5.67 -15.85
C ALA A 29 8.69 4.13 -15.91
N THR A 30 8.48 3.54 -17.08
CA THR A 30 8.54 2.10 -17.28
C THR A 30 9.94 1.56 -17.04
N ARG A 31 10.97 2.23 -17.54
CA ARG A 31 12.37 1.87 -17.30
C ARG A 31 12.74 1.89 -15.83
N ILE A 32 12.29 2.92 -15.11
CA ILE A 32 12.50 3.05 -13.67
C ILE A 32 11.77 1.93 -12.93
N LEU A 33 10.52 1.64 -13.30
CA LEU A 33 9.74 0.55 -12.70
C LEU A 33 10.42 -0.82 -12.88
N GLU A 34 10.94 -1.11 -14.06
CA GLU A 34 11.67 -2.36 -14.33
C GLU A 34 12.94 -2.48 -13.48
N LYS A 35 13.69 -1.38 -13.34
CA LYS A 35 14.86 -1.33 -12.46
C LYS A 35 14.50 -1.64 -11.00
N TYR A 36 13.40 -1.07 -10.50
CA TYR A 36 12.92 -1.35 -9.15
C TYR A 36 12.43 -2.78 -9.00
N LYS A 37 11.74 -3.35 -9.99
CA LYS A 37 11.31 -4.75 -10.00
C LYS A 37 12.52 -5.70 -9.93
N GLN A 38 13.57 -5.44 -10.70
CA GLN A 38 14.79 -6.24 -10.65
C GLN A 38 15.49 -6.17 -9.27
N GLY A 39 15.56 -4.96 -8.67
CA GLY A 39 16.09 -4.78 -7.32
C GLY A 39 15.26 -5.49 -6.24
N LYS A 40 13.96 -5.68 -6.48
CA LYS A 40 13.03 -6.33 -5.57
C LYS A 40 13.07 -7.87 -5.61
N LYS A 41 13.67 -8.48 -6.61
CA LYS A 41 13.62 -9.93 -6.82
C LYS A 41 14.07 -10.75 -5.60
N ASN A 42 15.14 -10.32 -4.93
CA ASN A 42 15.62 -10.98 -3.71
C ASN A 42 14.62 -10.84 -2.55
N LEU A 43 13.93 -9.70 -2.46
CA LEU A 43 12.89 -9.47 -1.46
C LEU A 43 11.69 -10.38 -1.71
N GLU A 44 11.25 -10.51 -2.96
CA GLU A 44 10.13 -11.38 -3.34
C GLU A 44 10.42 -12.85 -2.99
N THR A 45 11.64 -13.34 -3.25
CA THR A 45 12.05 -14.68 -2.82
C THR A 45 11.95 -14.85 -1.31
N ARG A 46 12.44 -13.88 -0.54
CA ARG A 46 12.35 -13.90 0.93
C ARG A 46 10.92 -13.84 1.44
N LEU A 47 10.04 -13.10 0.76
CA LEU A 47 8.61 -13.03 1.11
C LEU A 47 7.92 -14.39 0.92
N ILE A 48 8.24 -15.10 -0.15
CA ILE A 48 7.74 -16.46 -0.39
C ILE A 48 8.24 -17.41 0.71
N GLU A 49 9.51 -17.35 1.07
CA GLU A 49 10.10 -18.15 2.16
C GLU A 49 9.42 -17.83 3.51
N ASN A 50 9.26 -16.56 3.84
CA ASN A 50 8.57 -16.11 5.06
C ASN A 50 7.15 -16.64 5.14
N GLU A 51 6.42 -16.62 4.02
CA GLU A 51 5.05 -17.15 3.94
C GLU A 51 5.01 -18.68 4.16
N GLN A 52 6.01 -19.44 3.70
CA GLN A 52 6.13 -20.87 4.00
C GLN A 52 6.33 -21.10 5.51
N TYR A 53 7.23 -20.33 6.14
CA TYR A 53 7.44 -20.41 7.58
C TYR A 53 6.19 -20.03 8.38
N TRP A 54 5.47 -19.01 7.95
CA TRP A 54 4.20 -18.60 8.52
C TRP A 54 3.15 -19.70 8.46
N LYS A 55 3.06 -20.42 7.33
CA LYS A 55 2.15 -21.56 7.11
C LYS A 55 2.64 -22.86 7.75
N LEU A 56 3.68 -22.82 8.58
CA LEU A 56 4.32 -23.99 9.20
C LEU A 56 4.88 -25.01 8.21
N ASN A 57 5.09 -24.60 6.96
CA ASN A 57 5.68 -25.42 5.93
C ASN A 57 7.21 -25.27 5.91
N HIS A 58 7.87 -25.58 7.02
CA HIS A 58 9.30 -25.38 7.20
C HIS A 58 10.15 -26.24 6.27
N TRP A 59 9.61 -27.34 5.80
CA TRP A 59 10.32 -28.36 5.00
C TRP A 59 10.20 -28.14 3.49
N ALA A 60 9.32 -27.24 3.02
CA ALA A 60 9.11 -26.97 1.60
C ALA A 60 10.36 -26.66 0.81
N GLN A 61 11.35 -26.03 1.44
CA GLN A 61 12.62 -25.67 0.81
C GLN A 61 13.57 -26.86 0.64
N PHE A 62 13.38 -27.92 1.42
CA PHE A 62 14.24 -29.09 1.48
C PHE A 62 13.67 -30.29 0.72
N GLU A 63 12.39 -30.29 0.39
CA GLU A 63 11.69 -31.42 -0.23
C GLU A 63 12.25 -31.86 -1.57
N ALA A 64 12.88 -30.95 -2.31
CA ALA A 64 13.31 -31.20 -3.68
C ALA A 64 14.65 -31.92 -3.81
N LYS A 65 15.45 -32.08 -2.75
CA LYS A 65 16.87 -32.48 -2.94
C LYS A 65 17.40 -33.64 -2.09
N THR A 66 16.88 -33.94 -0.89
CA THR A 66 17.60 -34.82 0.04
C THR A 66 16.77 -35.65 1.01
N MET A 67 15.44 -35.50 1.07
CA MET A 67 14.66 -36.19 2.09
C MET A 67 13.77 -37.32 1.52
N ASN A 68 13.81 -38.46 2.18
CA ASN A 68 12.87 -39.53 1.89
C ASN A 68 11.46 -39.17 2.35
N LYS A 69 10.46 -39.72 1.66
CA LYS A 69 9.05 -39.42 1.93
C LYS A 69 8.59 -39.79 3.37
N ASN A 70 9.32 -40.72 4.00
CA ASN A 70 9.02 -41.25 5.34
C ASN A 70 9.87 -40.61 6.46
N ASP A 71 10.74 -39.66 6.15
CA ASP A 71 11.56 -39.01 7.18
C ASP A 71 10.66 -38.16 8.10
N PRO A 72 10.93 -38.15 9.44
CA PRO A 72 10.18 -37.33 10.37
C PRO A 72 10.40 -35.84 10.08
N ARG A 73 9.29 -35.07 10.07
CA ARG A 73 9.28 -33.62 9.74
C ARG A 73 8.76 -32.82 10.93
N PRO A 74 9.53 -32.70 12.03
CA PRO A 74 9.10 -31.92 13.17
C PRO A 74 8.97 -30.44 12.78
N THR A 75 7.88 -29.82 13.22
CA THR A 75 7.62 -28.40 13.05
C THR A 75 7.28 -27.76 14.39
N SER A 76 7.57 -26.48 14.53
CA SER A 76 7.20 -25.71 15.70
C SER A 76 6.52 -24.41 15.30
N ALA A 77 5.53 -23.99 16.08
CA ALA A 77 4.72 -22.79 15.79
C ALA A 77 5.26 -21.50 16.46
N TRP A 78 6.54 -21.46 16.82
CA TRP A 78 7.11 -20.29 17.51
C TRP A 78 6.96 -19.00 16.75
N LEU A 79 7.27 -19.00 15.45
CA LEU A 79 7.12 -17.83 14.59
C LEU A 79 5.66 -17.40 14.46
N PHE A 80 4.78 -18.36 14.23
CA PHE A 80 3.33 -18.14 14.15
C PHE A 80 2.79 -17.47 15.42
N ASN A 81 3.10 -18.03 16.59
CA ASN A 81 2.66 -17.47 17.87
C ASN A 81 3.24 -16.08 18.12
N SER A 82 4.52 -15.86 17.80
CA SER A 82 5.16 -14.56 17.98
C SER A 82 4.53 -13.47 17.11
N ILE A 83 4.21 -13.78 15.86
CA ILE A 83 3.57 -12.84 14.94
C ILE A 83 2.14 -12.55 15.37
N ASN A 84 1.35 -13.58 15.76
CA ASN A 84 -0.01 -13.38 16.26
C ASN A 84 -0.05 -12.50 17.51
N ASN A 85 0.85 -12.72 18.46
CA ASN A 85 0.91 -11.90 19.66
C ASN A 85 1.24 -10.43 19.33
N LYS A 86 2.21 -10.20 18.44
CA LYS A 86 2.53 -8.83 17.99
C LYS A 86 1.41 -8.15 17.23
N HIS A 87 0.66 -8.91 16.44
CA HIS A 87 -0.52 -8.39 15.77
C HIS A 87 -1.61 -8.02 16.78
N ALA A 88 -1.89 -8.89 17.75
CA ALA A 88 -2.85 -8.62 18.82
C ALA A 88 -2.45 -7.37 19.63
N ASP A 89 -1.18 -7.25 20.05
CA ASP A 89 -0.67 -6.06 20.71
C ASP A 89 -0.87 -4.78 19.90
N ALA A 90 -0.73 -4.87 18.57
CA ALA A 90 -0.93 -3.73 17.68
C ALA A 90 -2.40 -3.34 17.56
N MET A 91 -3.31 -4.31 17.59
CA MET A 91 -4.76 -4.05 17.57
C MET A 91 -5.26 -3.49 18.89
N ASP A 92 -4.72 -3.96 20.02
CA ASP A 92 -5.05 -3.43 21.35
C ASP A 92 -4.59 -1.98 21.53
N ASN A 93 -3.56 -1.57 20.78
CA ASN A 93 -3.02 -0.21 20.77
C ASN A 93 -3.36 0.53 19.47
N TYR A 94 -4.58 0.40 18.98
CA TYR A 94 -5.05 1.09 17.80
C TYR A 94 -4.91 2.62 17.97
N PRO A 95 -4.31 3.34 16.99
CA PRO A 95 -4.05 4.76 17.13
C PRO A 95 -5.34 5.59 17.01
N GLU A 96 -5.59 6.42 18.01
CA GLU A 96 -6.63 7.43 17.95
C GLU A 96 -6.06 8.75 17.40
N PRO A 97 -6.63 9.32 16.33
CA PRO A 97 -6.18 10.58 15.79
C PRO A 97 -6.58 11.75 16.71
N ASN A 98 -5.61 12.63 16.98
CA ASN A 98 -5.85 13.84 17.76
C ASN A 98 -5.20 15.04 17.06
N VAL A 99 -5.98 16.05 16.75
CA VAL A 99 -5.53 17.29 16.09
C VAL A 99 -5.21 18.33 17.15
N LEU A 100 -3.94 18.72 17.23
CA LEU A 100 -3.51 19.76 18.16
C LEU A 100 -3.56 21.14 17.46
N PRO A 101 -4.11 22.18 18.14
CA PRO A 101 -4.10 23.54 17.60
C PRO A 101 -2.67 24.09 17.58
N ARG A 102 -2.33 24.82 16.53
CA ARG A 102 -1.04 25.50 16.41
C ARG A 102 -1.06 26.88 17.04
N GLU A 103 -2.19 27.56 16.94
CA GLU A 103 -2.45 28.89 17.48
C GLU A 103 -3.73 28.89 18.31
N GLU A 104 -3.92 29.92 19.15
CA GLU A 104 -5.13 30.05 20.00
C GLU A 104 -6.43 30.13 19.18
N SER A 105 -6.37 30.78 18.01
CA SER A 105 -7.46 30.88 17.04
C SER A 105 -7.91 29.54 16.47
N ASP A 106 -7.02 28.54 16.45
CA ASP A 106 -7.25 27.26 15.79
C ASP A 106 -7.91 26.22 16.72
N LYS A 107 -8.03 26.50 18.01
CA LYS A 107 -8.56 25.54 19.01
C LYS A 107 -9.92 24.99 18.63
N SER A 108 -10.85 25.85 18.20
CA SER A 108 -12.19 25.42 17.81
C SER A 108 -12.18 24.52 16.59
N THR A 109 -11.32 24.82 15.61
CA THR A 109 -11.17 24.03 14.38
C THR A 109 -10.47 22.69 14.66
N ALA A 110 -9.43 22.70 15.46
CA ALA A 110 -8.71 21.49 15.86
C ALA A 110 -9.61 20.51 16.64
N SER A 111 -10.45 21.01 17.54
CA SER A 111 -11.44 20.19 18.26
C SER A 111 -12.43 19.54 17.30
N LYS A 112 -12.99 20.31 16.37
CA LYS A 112 -13.94 19.78 15.37
C LYS A 112 -13.30 18.73 14.48
N LEU A 113 -12.05 18.93 14.06
CA LEU A 113 -11.33 17.95 13.26
C LEU A 113 -11.03 16.66 14.05
N SER A 114 -10.70 16.79 15.33
CA SER A 114 -10.51 15.63 16.21
C SER A 114 -11.78 14.82 16.39
N ASP A 115 -12.95 15.45 16.32
CA ASP A 115 -14.25 14.76 16.39
C ASP A 115 -14.65 14.12 15.06
N ILE A 116 -14.28 14.74 13.92
CA ILE A 116 -14.68 14.29 12.57
C ILE A 116 -13.77 13.15 12.07
N ILE A 117 -12.45 13.22 12.28
CA ILE A 117 -11.51 12.25 11.73
C ILE A 117 -11.82 10.80 12.16
N PRO A 118 -12.15 10.50 13.43
CA PRO A 118 -12.54 9.15 13.82
C PRO A 118 -13.74 8.61 13.04
N VAL A 119 -14.75 9.45 12.80
CA VAL A 119 -15.94 9.07 12.03
C VAL A 119 -15.60 8.77 10.57
N VAL A 120 -14.72 9.56 9.96
CA VAL A 120 -14.23 9.27 8.58
C VAL A 120 -13.45 7.97 8.53
N LEU A 121 -12.59 7.71 9.51
CA LEU A 121 -11.84 6.45 9.59
C LEU A 121 -12.76 5.25 9.78
N GLU A 122 -13.78 5.37 10.63
CA GLU A 122 -14.79 4.32 10.85
C GLU A 122 -15.58 4.04 9.57
N ASN A 123 -16.08 5.08 8.88
CA ASN A 123 -16.80 4.95 7.62
C ASN A 123 -15.97 4.28 6.51
N ASN A 124 -14.65 4.44 6.55
CA ASN A 124 -13.71 3.83 5.60
C ASN A 124 -13.14 2.48 6.08
N GLU A 125 -13.68 1.89 7.15
CA GLU A 125 -13.22 0.62 7.71
C GLU A 125 -11.69 0.60 7.93
N PHE A 126 -11.14 1.73 8.41
CA PHE A 126 -9.68 1.89 8.54
C PHE A 126 -9.08 0.88 9.52
N GLU A 127 -9.82 0.40 10.51
CA GLU A 127 -9.35 -0.64 11.43
C GLU A 127 -8.99 -1.94 10.69
N ALA A 128 -9.82 -2.37 9.72
CA ALA A 128 -9.53 -3.51 8.88
C ALA A 128 -8.28 -3.27 8.02
N THR A 129 -8.18 -2.10 7.40
CA THR A 129 -7.00 -1.68 6.62
C THR A 129 -5.73 -1.65 7.48
N TYR A 130 -5.84 -1.19 8.70
CA TYR A 130 -4.74 -1.15 9.67
C TYR A 130 -4.29 -2.56 10.07
N SER A 131 -5.24 -3.45 10.33
CA SER A 131 -4.98 -4.87 10.61
C SER A 131 -4.22 -5.54 9.44
N ASP A 132 -4.70 -5.38 8.21
CA ASP A 132 -4.07 -5.94 7.02
C ASP A 132 -2.65 -5.41 6.81
N ALA A 133 -2.46 -4.11 6.99
CA ALA A 133 -1.15 -3.50 6.90
C ALA A 133 -0.17 -4.01 7.98
N TRP A 134 -0.66 -4.31 9.19
CA TRP A 134 0.15 -4.94 10.22
C TRP A 134 0.54 -6.37 9.86
N TRP A 135 -0.37 -7.15 9.28
CA TRP A 135 -0.04 -8.48 8.76
C TRP A 135 1.06 -8.42 7.70
N ASP A 136 0.94 -7.51 6.75
CA ASP A 136 1.95 -7.31 5.71
C ASP A 136 3.30 -6.86 6.30
N LYS A 137 3.28 -5.94 7.26
CA LYS A 137 4.48 -5.48 7.96
C LYS A 137 5.17 -6.59 8.74
N LEU A 138 4.42 -7.41 9.47
CA LEU A 138 4.98 -8.48 10.29
C LEU A 138 5.55 -9.63 9.45
N LYS A 139 4.93 -9.98 8.33
CA LYS A 139 5.38 -11.04 7.43
C LYS A 139 6.39 -10.55 6.39
N GLY A 140 6.13 -9.38 5.83
CA GLY A 140 6.92 -8.83 4.72
C GLY A 140 7.93 -7.76 5.11
N GLY A 141 7.81 -7.19 6.30
CA GLY A 141 8.68 -6.12 6.81
C GLY A 141 8.25 -4.71 6.41
N THR A 142 7.33 -4.56 5.46
CA THR A 142 6.86 -3.25 4.98
C THR A 142 5.39 -3.32 4.62
N ALA A 143 4.64 -2.30 4.99
CA ALA A 143 3.28 -2.03 4.53
C ALA A 143 3.18 -0.59 4.01
N ALA A 144 2.23 -0.33 3.12
CA ALA A 144 1.98 0.99 2.57
C ALA A 144 0.49 1.32 2.64
N TYR A 145 0.18 2.55 3.01
CA TYR A 145 -1.18 3.10 2.98
C TYR A 145 -1.31 4.05 1.79
N GLY A 146 -2.46 4.03 1.14
CA GLY A 146 -2.84 5.00 0.12
C GLY A 146 -4.12 5.71 0.55
N VAL A 147 -4.15 7.03 0.40
CA VAL A 147 -5.35 7.84 0.64
C VAL A 147 -5.77 8.46 -0.68
N PHE A 148 -7.01 8.23 -1.08
CA PHE A 148 -7.55 8.69 -2.34
C PHE A 148 -8.90 9.34 -2.12
N TRP A 149 -9.09 10.53 -2.68
CA TRP A 149 -10.38 11.21 -2.63
C TRP A 149 -11.35 10.63 -3.66
N ASN A 150 -12.47 10.10 -3.22
CA ASN A 150 -13.51 9.57 -4.10
C ASN A 150 -14.65 10.59 -4.28
N LYS A 151 -14.66 11.24 -5.43
CA LYS A 151 -15.64 12.29 -5.77
C LYS A 151 -17.09 11.81 -5.91
N THR A 152 -17.33 10.51 -6.04
CA THR A 152 -18.65 9.94 -6.32
C THR A 152 -19.40 9.55 -5.05
N LEU A 153 -18.71 9.46 -3.91
CA LEU A 153 -19.34 9.15 -2.63
C LEU A 153 -20.13 10.35 -2.09
N LEU A 154 -21.03 10.09 -1.16
CA LEU A 154 -21.88 11.07 -0.50
C LEU A 154 -22.62 12.02 -1.47
N ASN A 155 -23.18 11.45 -2.55
CA ASN A 155 -23.91 12.20 -3.59
C ASN A 155 -23.09 13.33 -4.26
N GLY A 156 -21.78 13.10 -4.42
CA GLY A 156 -20.86 14.05 -5.07
C GLY A 156 -20.16 15.02 -4.12
N LEU A 157 -20.36 14.89 -2.81
CA LEU A 157 -19.57 15.64 -1.82
C LEU A 157 -18.15 15.09 -1.67
N GLY A 158 -17.96 13.82 -2.04
CA GLY A 158 -16.70 13.11 -1.93
C GLY A 158 -16.44 12.55 -0.52
N ASP A 159 -15.58 11.52 -0.44
CA ASP A 159 -15.05 10.94 0.78
C ASP A 159 -13.64 10.40 0.52
#